data_c27b0a2556d7ce8579c71d48a02a97ce
#
_entry.id   c27b0a2556d7ce8579c71d48a02a97ce
#
_cell.length_a   1.000
_cell.length_b   1.000
_cell.length_c   1.000
_cell.angle_alpha   90.00
_cell.angle_beta   90.00
_cell.angle_gamma   90.00
#
_symmetry.space_group_name_H-M   'P 1'
#
loop_
_entity.id
_entity.type
_entity.pdbx_description
1 polymer ?
#
loop_
_entity_poly.entity_id
_entity_poly.type
_entity_poly.pdbx_seq_one_letter_code
_entity_poly.pdbx_strand_id
1 'polypeptide(L)'
;MEHFLVKAKFGHVGKKKCVIKTIAVCADNGKEAAYKVRWMSRVKHHRKDAINEVKKCTFKEYLEQKEINSRDPYFLVHSKEEQMALCVDIADQIISYEPTSKPNKLERVNKIKYKMKKNKIIHNEALYTMRNYE
;
A
#
# COMPACT_ATOMS: atom_id res chain seq x y z
N MET A 1 -5.52 -16.37 -13.26
CA MET A 1 -5.22 -15.34 -12.26
C MET A 1 -6.28 -15.34 -11.18
N GLU A 2 -5.87 -15.34 -9.94
CA GLU A 2 -6.78 -15.37 -8.80
C GLU A 2 -6.98 -13.97 -8.23
N HIS A 3 -8.02 -13.78 -7.43
CA HIS A 3 -8.37 -12.50 -6.84
C HIS A 3 -8.11 -12.53 -5.34
N PHE A 4 -7.52 -11.45 -4.81
CA PHE A 4 -7.14 -11.36 -3.40
C PHE A 4 -7.53 -10.01 -2.82
N LEU A 5 -7.87 -10.02 -1.53
CA LEU A 5 -8.00 -8.82 -0.71
C LEU A 5 -6.79 -8.77 0.23
N VAL A 6 -6.01 -7.71 0.14
CA VAL A 6 -4.78 -7.55 0.91
C VAL A 6 -4.92 -6.34 1.83
N LYS A 7 -4.73 -6.55 3.13
CA LYS A 7 -4.68 -5.47 4.11
C LYS A 7 -3.23 -5.06 4.34
N ALA A 8 -2.95 -3.77 4.18
CA ALA A 8 -1.61 -3.23 4.31
C ALA A 8 -1.60 -1.93 5.10
N LYS A 9 -0.43 -1.59 5.62
CA LYS A 9 -0.20 -0.33 6.35
C LYS A 9 0.19 0.76 5.38
N PHE A 10 -0.65 1.77 5.23
CA PHE A 10 -0.42 2.92 4.37
C PHE A 10 0.07 4.12 5.16
N GLY A 11 0.96 4.90 4.57
CA GLY A 11 1.59 6.06 5.18
C GLY A 11 1.01 7.41 4.78
N HIS A 12 1.83 8.45 4.87
CA HIS A 12 1.47 9.85 4.60
C HIS A 12 0.42 10.42 5.56
N VAL A 13 0.26 9.80 6.74
CA VAL A 13 -0.68 10.26 7.78
C VAL A 13 0.04 10.75 9.04
N GLY A 14 1.37 10.82 8.99
CA GLY A 14 2.19 11.27 10.09
C GLY A 14 3.40 10.35 10.32
N LYS A 15 4.43 10.90 10.94
CA LYS A 15 5.63 10.13 11.30
C LYS A 15 5.23 9.08 12.34
N LYS A 16 5.66 7.84 12.16
CA LYS A 16 5.35 6.70 13.04
C LYS A 16 3.85 6.40 13.13
N LYS A 17 3.09 6.77 12.11
CA LYS A 17 1.65 6.51 12.04
C LYS A 17 1.31 5.84 10.71
N CYS A 18 0.24 5.06 10.71
CA CYS A 18 -0.24 4.39 9.51
C CYS A 18 -1.75 4.21 9.55
N VAL A 19 -2.32 3.92 8.39
CA VAL A 19 -3.73 3.56 8.24
C VAL A 19 -3.78 2.19 7.58
N ILE A 20 -4.61 1.29 8.09
CA ILE A 20 -4.79 -0.03 7.48
C ILE A 20 -5.88 0.07 6.43
N LYS A 21 -5.53 -0.26 5.19
CA LYS A 21 -6.45 -0.27 4.06
C LYS A 21 -6.46 -1.63 3.38
N THR A 22 -7.61 -2.02 2.86
CA THR A 22 -7.78 -3.25 2.09
C THR A 22 -7.73 -2.91 0.61
N ILE A 23 -6.88 -3.63 -0.14
CA ILE A 23 -6.69 -3.43 -1.58
C ILE A 23 -7.10 -4.69 -2.32
N ALA A 24 -7.87 -4.52 -3.39
CA ALA A 24 -8.22 -5.61 -4.28
C ALA A 24 -7.15 -5.78 -5.35
N VAL A 25 -6.56 -6.97 -5.46
CA VAL A 25 -5.51 -7.27 -6.43
C VAL A 25 -5.74 -8.60 -7.13
N CYS A 26 -5.25 -8.71 -8.36
CA CYS A 26 -5.18 -9.96 -9.11
C CYS A 26 -3.75 -10.46 -9.10
N ALA A 27 -3.56 -11.74 -8.81
CA ALA A 27 -2.24 -12.36 -8.77
C ALA A 27 -2.37 -13.87 -8.97
N ASP A 28 -1.25 -14.53 -9.26
CA ASP A 28 -1.25 -15.99 -9.44
C ASP A 28 -1.32 -16.72 -8.10
N ASN A 29 -0.83 -16.11 -7.04
CA ASN A 29 -0.88 -16.67 -5.68
C ASN A 29 -0.86 -15.57 -4.63
N GLY A 30 -1.07 -15.93 -3.35
CA GLY A 30 -1.10 -14.96 -2.24
C GLY A 30 0.22 -14.23 -2.02
N LYS A 31 1.34 -14.91 -2.26
CA LYS A 31 2.67 -14.31 -2.12
C LYS A 31 2.87 -13.18 -3.13
N GLU A 32 2.47 -13.39 -4.38
CA GLU A 32 2.53 -12.38 -5.43
C GLU A 32 1.58 -11.21 -5.13
N ALA A 33 0.39 -11.49 -4.63
CA ALA A 33 -0.57 -10.46 -4.22
C ALA A 33 0.03 -9.56 -3.13
N ALA A 34 0.60 -10.16 -2.10
CA ALA A 34 1.27 -9.42 -1.02
C ALA A 34 2.43 -8.57 -1.57
N TYR A 35 3.22 -9.12 -2.46
CA TYR A 35 4.36 -8.43 -3.07
C TYR A 35 3.89 -7.22 -3.88
N LYS A 36 2.86 -7.36 -4.69
CA LYS A 36 2.30 -6.26 -5.47
C LYS A 36 1.83 -5.11 -4.58
N VAL A 37 1.10 -5.41 -3.51
CA VAL A 37 0.60 -4.39 -2.58
C VAL A 37 1.74 -3.74 -1.80
N ARG A 38 2.72 -4.52 -1.36
CA ARG A 38 3.89 -4.01 -0.61
C ARG A 38 4.62 -2.90 -1.36
N TRP A 39 4.70 -2.99 -2.69
CA TRP A 39 5.40 -2.04 -3.52
C TRP A 39 4.54 -0.90 -4.06
N MET A 40 3.28 -0.84 -3.65
CA MET A 40 2.40 0.29 -4.01
C MET A 40 2.85 1.58 -3.32
N SER A 41 2.53 2.71 -3.95
CA SER A 41 2.76 4.02 -3.38
C SER A 41 2.06 4.15 -2.01
N ARG A 42 2.70 4.80 -1.07
CA ARG A 42 2.22 5.08 0.30
C ARG A 42 2.23 3.87 1.25
N VAL A 43 2.48 2.66 0.82
CA VAL A 43 2.62 1.51 1.71
C VAL A 43 3.91 1.66 2.53
N LYS A 44 3.83 1.37 3.82
CA LYS A 44 4.98 1.39 4.74
C LYS A 44 5.89 0.17 4.51
N HIS A 45 6.38 0.03 3.29
CA HIS A 45 7.12 -1.13 2.78
C HIS A 45 8.43 -1.43 3.49
N HIS A 46 9.00 -0.47 4.21
CA HIS A 46 10.22 -0.66 4.99
C HIS A 46 9.97 -1.48 6.28
N ARG A 47 8.72 -1.67 6.67
CA ARG A 47 8.38 -2.49 7.83
C ARG A 47 8.20 -3.94 7.40
N LYS A 48 8.64 -4.87 8.26
CA LYS A 48 8.45 -6.31 8.01
C LYS A 48 6.96 -6.67 8.01
N ASP A 49 6.17 -5.98 8.81
CA ASP A 49 4.74 -6.18 8.97
C ASP A 49 3.88 -5.22 8.14
N ALA A 50 4.41 -4.73 7.01
CA ALA A 50 3.68 -3.83 6.12
C ALA A 50 2.39 -4.46 5.59
N ILE A 51 2.39 -5.75 5.33
CA ILE A 51 1.22 -6.52 4.90
C ILE A 51 0.63 -7.22 6.12
N ASN A 52 -0.62 -6.87 6.46
CA ASN A 52 -1.31 -7.44 7.63
C ASN A 52 -1.98 -8.78 7.32
N GLU A 53 -2.64 -8.87 6.16
CA GLU A 53 -3.43 -10.04 5.81
C GLU A 53 -3.55 -10.15 4.30
N VAL A 54 -3.54 -11.40 3.79
CA VAL A 54 -3.82 -11.71 2.39
C VAL A 54 -4.94 -12.75 2.39
N LYS A 55 -6.06 -12.42 1.77
CA LYS A 55 -7.23 -13.30 1.71
C LYS A 55 -7.66 -13.49 0.27
N LYS A 56 -7.80 -14.76 -0.14
CA LYS A 56 -8.37 -15.09 -1.44
C LYS A 56 -9.86 -14.74 -1.43
N CYS A 57 -10.34 -14.15 -2.51
CA CYS A 57 -11.73 -13.73 -2.62
C CYS A 57 -12.34 -14.13 -3.96
N THR A 58 -13.66 -13.98 -4.08
CA THR A 58 -14.40 -14.20 -5.33
C THR A 58 -14.23 -12.98 -6.24
N PHE A 59 -14.54 -13.15 -7.52
CA PHE A 59 -14.52 -12.04 -8.48
C PHE A 59 -15.48 -10.92 -8.06
N LYS A 60 -16.64 -11.28 -7.51
CA LYS A 60 -17.62 -10.31 -7.01
C LYS A 60 -17.05 -9.45 -5.86
N GLU A 61 -16.42 -10.10 -4.87
CA GLU A 61 -15.78 -9.42 -3.76
C GLU A 61 -14.65 -8.51 -4.24
N TYR A 62 -13.88 -8.97 -5.21
CA TYR A 62 -12.81 -8.19 -5.82
C TYR A 62 -13.36 -6.92 -6.46
N LEU A 63 -14.43 -6.99 -7.25
CA LEU A 63 -15.04 -5.84 -7.89
C LEU A 63 -15.61 -4.86 -6.87
N GLU A 64 -16.27 -5.36 -5.83
CA GLU A 64 -16.82 -4.54 -4.76
C GLU A 64 -15.72 -3.75 -4.04
N GLN A 65 -14.63 -4.42 -3.66
CA GLN A 65 -13.52 -3.77 -3.00
C GLN A 65 -12.80 -2.78 -3.92
N LYS A 66 -12.67 -3.11 -5.19
CA LYS A 66 -12.07 -2.21 -6.17
C LYS A 66 -12.86 -0.92 -6.31
N GLU A 67 -14.19 -1.01 -6.31
CA GLU A 67 -15.06 0.16 -6.34
C GLU A 67 -14.89 0.99 -5.06
N ILE A 68 -14.85 0.36 -3.89
CA ILE A 68 -14.60 1.04 -2.62
C ILE A 68 -13.28 1.79 -2.66
N ASN A 69 -12.21 1.15 -3.15
CA ASN A 69 -10.89 1.77 -3.27
C ASN A 69 -10.91 2.98 -4.20
N SER A 70 -11.65 2.93 -5.30
CA SER A 70 -11.75 4.04 -6.25
C SER A 70 -12.45 5.26 -5.69
N ARG A 71 -13.28 5.08 -4.65
CA ARG A 71 -14.02 6.16 -3.98
C ARG A 71 -13.39 6.60 -2.65
N ASP A 72 -12.36 5.90 -2.20
CA ASP A 72 -11.72 6.19 -0.91
C ASP A 72 -10.99 7.53 -0.98
N PRO A 73 -11.36 8.52 -0.13
CA PRO A 73 -10.69 9.82 -0.12
C PRO A 73 -9.18 9.73 0.07
N TYR A 74 -8.69 8.73 0.81
CA TYR A 74 -7.26 8.53 1.03
C TYR A 74 -6.50 8.34 -0.28
N PHE A 75 -7.08 7.61 -1.25
CA PHE A 75 -6.44 7.35 -2.53
C PHE A 75 -6.68 8.47 -3.56
N LEU A 76 -7.63 9.37 -3.29
CA LEU A 76 -7.97 10.48 -4.20
C LEU A 76 -7.20 11.77 -3.91
N VAL A 77 -6.42 11.80 -2.85
CA VAL A 77 -5.65 12.97 -2.45
C VAL A 77 -4.49 13.21 -3.41
N HIS A 78 -4.36 14.45 -3.90
CA HIS A 78 -3.32 14.83 -4.86
C HIS A 78 -2.38 15.92 -4.35
N SER A 79 -2.72 16.60 -3.25
CA SER A 79 -1.89 17.68 -2.70
C SER A 79 -1.60 17.46 -1.22
N LYS A 80 -0.57 18.17 -0.72
CA LYS A 80 -0.21 18.15 0.69
C LYS A 80 -1.34 18.73 1.56
N GLU A 81 -2.00 19.78 1.07
CA GLU A 81 -3.09 20.45 1.78
C GLU A 81 -4.29 19.52 1.94
N GLU A 82 -4.67 18.81 0.87
CA GLU A 82 -5.72 17.81 0.90
C GLU A 82 -5.37 16.67 1.86
N GLN A 83 -4.10 16.24 1.86
CA GLN A 83 -3.62 15.21 2.76
C GLN A 83 -3.73 15.63 4.23
N MET A 84 -3.38 16.85 4.56
CA MET A 84 -3.47 17.38 5.92
C MET A 84 -4.93 17.46 6.39
N ALA A 85 -5.83 17.93 5.53
CA ALA A 85 -7.26 17.97 5.82
C ALA A 85 -7.82 16.56 6.03
N LEU A 86 -7.44 15.62 5.20
CA LEU A 86 -7.85 14.23 5.32
C LEU A 86 -7.40 13.60 6.64
N CYS A 87 -6.17 13.89 7.09
CA CYS A 87 -5.65 13.36 8.34
C CYS A 87 -6.49 13.76 9.55
N VAL A 88 -7.12 14.92 9.52
CA VAL A 88 -8.06 15.34 10.56
C VAL A 88 -9.35 14.52 10.48
N ASP A 89 -9.86 14.30 9.28
CA ASP A 89 -11.13 13.58 9.06
C ASP A 89 -11.02 12.09 9.43
N ILE A 90 -9.87 11.47 9.21
CA ILE A 90 -9.66 10.04 9.48
C ILE A 90 -8.79 9.79 10.71
N ALA A 91 -8.69 10.76 11.62
CA ALA A 91 -7.82 10.65 12.80
C ALA A 91 -8.12 9.40 13.64
N ASP A 92 -9.37 8.96 13.70
CA ASP A 92 -9.79 7.75 14.41
C ASP A 92 -9.30 6.45 13.76
N GLN A 93 -8.93 6.48 12.48
CA GLN A 93 -8.41 5.33 11.73
C GLN A 93 -6.89 5.27 11.77
N ILE A 94 -6.22 6.35 12.18
CA ILE A 94 -4.77 6.42 12.20
C ILE A 94 -4.23 5.69 13.43
N ILE A 95 -3.29 4.76 13.20
CA ILE A 95 -2.66 3.95 14.23
C ILE A 95 -1.21 4.39 14.40
N SER A 96 -0.79 4.57 15.66
CA SER A 96 0.61 4.86 15.98
C SER A 96 1.39 3.55 16.16
N TYR A 97 2.66 3.54 15.79
CA TYR A 97 3.54 2.40 15.99
C TYR A 97 4.87 2.82 16.59
N GLU A 98 5.54 1.86 17.25
CA GLU A 98 6.83 2.11 17.88
C GLU A 98 7.90 2.45 16.84
N PRO A 99 8.79 3.42 17.14
CA PRO A 99 9.88 3.74 16.24
C PRO A 99 10.86 2.57 16.13
N THR A 100 11.28 2.28 14.93
CA THR A 100 12.38 1.35 14.71
C THR A 100 13.67 2.02 15.17
N SER A 101 14.63 1.22 15.69
CA SER A 101 15.96 1.71 16.04
C SER A 101 16.62 2.43 14.86
N LYS A 102 17.57 3.34 15.15
CA LYS A 102 18.30 4.04 14.08
C LYS A 102 18.92 3.01 13.14
N PRO A 103 18.79 3.21 11.81
CA PRO A 103 19.34 2.27 10.84
C PRO A 103 20.87 2.24 10.95
N ASN A 104 21.45 1.04 10.95
CA ASN A 104 22.89 0.85 10.89
C ASN A 104 23.37 1.04 9.43
N LYS A 105 24.69 0.91 9.20
CA LYS A 105 25.28 1.07 7.88
C LYS A 105 24.69 0.12 6.84
N LEU A 106 24.44 -1.13 7.22
CA LEU A 106 23.86 -2.15 6.34
C LEU A 106 22.43 -1.80 5.95
N GLU A 107 21.63 -1.35 6.90
CA GLU A 107 20.25 -0.92 6.66
C GLU A 107 20.19 0.27 5.70
N ARG A 108 21.12 1.23 5.82
CA ARG A 108 21.21 2.36 4.89
C ARG A 108 21.51 1.92 3.46
N VAL A 109 22.43 0.98 3.29
CA VAL A 109 22.75 0.41 1.97
C VAL A 109 21.54 -0.32 1.39
N ASN A 110 20.85 -1.10 2.20
CA ASN A 110 19.63 -1.80 1.80
C ASN A 110 18.52 -0.82 1.41
N LYS A 111 18.42 0.32 2.08
CA LYS A 111 17.47 1.38 1.74
C LYS A 111 17.74 1.96 0.35
N ILE A 112 18.99 2.16 -0.02
CA ILE A 112 19.37 2.65 -1.36
C ILE A 112 18.99 1.62 -2.42
N LYS A 113 19.34 0.36 -2.22
CA LYS A 113 18.97 -0.75 -3.12
C LYS A 113 17.46 -0.85 -3.26
N TYR A 114 16.74 -0.67 -2.17
CA TYR A 114 15.28 -0.67 -2.14
C TYR A 114 14.70 0.42 -3.03
N LYS A 115 15.19 1.65 -2.95
CA LYS A 115 14.71 2.75 -3.79
C LYS A 115 14.84 2.47 -5.27
N MET A 116 15.96 1.90 -5.69
CA MET A 116 16.18 1.52 -7.08
C MET A 116 15.18 0.46 -7.53
N LYS A 117 14.96 -0.57 -6.73
CA LYS A 117 14.01 -1.64 -6.99
C LYS A 117 12.56 -1.13 -7.03
N LYS A 118 12.21 -0.24 -6.11
CA LYS A 118 10.89 0.40 -6.04
C LYS A 118 10.54 1.13 -7.33
N ASN A 119 11.44 1.93 -7.86
CA ASN A 119 11.22 2.69 -9.08
C ASN A 119 10.92 1.77 -10.26
N LYS A 120 11.65 0.67 -10.39
CA LYS A 120 11.44 -0.33 -11.44
C LYS A 120 10.07 -1.01 -11.31
N ILE A 121 9.68 -1.40 -10.11
CA ILE A 121 8.41 -2.09 -9.84
C ILE A 121 7.22 -1.17 -10.06
N ILE A 122 7.29 0.08 -9.61
CA ILE A 122 6.22 1.06 -9.82
C ILE A 122 5.96 1.27 -11.30
N HIS A 123 7.01 1.35 -12.12
CA HIS A 123 6.87 1.46 -13.56
C HIS A 123 6.09 0.27 -14.14
N ASN A 124 6.46 -0.95 -13.75
CA ASN A 124 5.78 -2.16 -14.21
C ASN A 124 4.32 -2.23 -13.77
N GLU A 125 4.03 -1.84 -12.52
CA GLU A 125 2.66 -1.81 -11.99
C GLU A 125 1.80 -0.77 -12.70
N ALA A 126 2.36 0.40 -13.05
CA ALA A 126 1.65 1.42 -13.81
C ALA A 126 1.22 0.87 -15.18
N LEU A 127 2.11 0.18 -15.89
CA LEU A 127 1.81 -0.45 -17.16
C LEU A 127 0.71 -1.52 -17.02
N TYR A 128 0.80 -2.34 -15.98
CA TYR A 128 -0.19 -3.37 -15.70
C TYR A 128 -1.56 -2.76 -15.42
N THR A 129 -1.63 -1.71 -14.62
CA THR A 129 -2.87 -1.01 -14.28
C THR A 129 -3.52 -0.42 -15.52
N MET A 130 -2.75 0.22 -16.40
CA MET A 130 -3.25 0.79 -17.66
C MET A 130 -3.91 -0.28 -18.52
N ARG A 131 -3.31 -1.47 -18.63
CA ARG A 131 -3.85 -2.58 -19.42
C ARG A 131 -5.16 -3.12 -18.86
N ASN A 132 -5.35 -3.09 -17.55
CA ASN A 132 -6.53 -3.66 -16.89
C ASN A 132 -7.71 -2.68 -16.79
N TYR A 133 -7.46 -1.38 -16.95
CA TYR A 133 -8.49 -0.35 -16.82
C TYR A 133 -8.94 0.26 -18.15
N GLU A 134 -8.34 -0.15 -19.24
CA GLU A 134 -8.74 0.28 -20.59
C GLU A 134 -9.98 -0.51 -21.10
#